data_dc219eef0aebb25b1884c0a4ee86c994
#
_entry.id   dc219eef0aebb25b1884c0a4ee86c994
#
_cell.length_a   1.000
_cell.length_b   1.000
_cell.length_c   1.000
_cell.angle_alpha   90.00
_cell.angle_beta   90.00
_cell.angle_gamma   90.00
#
_symmetry.space_group_name_H-M   'P 1'
#
loop_
_entity.id
_entity.type
_entity.pdbx_description
1 polymer ?
#
loop_
_entity_poly.entity_id
_entity_poly.type
_entity_poly.pdbx_seq_one_letter_code
_entity_poly.pdbx_strand_id
1 'polypeptide(L)'
;MSQSPGHIKGLDWPSDQGDSEIAHWLIQQQLGHFEQGDLHITPKPFAGQTLCMDHWIDATPIMSALLTQAKSKSRMTHLSSATQKECNRPQAIQSMLNNLGIEAEFKNNTLIIEPGIISAGSLVLDHDHRMTLSAMVLALGAKGPIRISPYHTIDKTYPQFINELMIRGVTVE
;
A
#
# COMPACT_ATOMS: atom_id res chain seq x y z
N MET A 1 8.60 -3.93 8.50
CA MET A 1 7.48 -3.09 8.98
C MET A 1 7.44 -3.13 10.50
N SER A 2 6.92 -2.07 11.15
CA SER A 2 6.69 -2.07 12.59
C SER A 2 5.81 -3.25 12.98
N GLN A 3 6.17 -3.95 14.05
CA GLN A 3 5.35 -5.00 14.66
C GLN A 3 4.53 -4.47 15.83
N SER A 4 4.52 -3.14 16.02
CA SER A 4 3.77 -2.50 17.08
C SER A 4 2.30 -2.39 16.70
N PRO A 5 1.36 -2.61 17.64
CA PRO A 5 -0.05 -2.36 17.42
C PRO A 5 -0.31 -0.93 16.98
N GLY A 6 -1.28 -0.76 16.11
CA GLY A 6 -1.75 0.53 15.62
C GLY A 6 -3.17 0.81 16.09
N HIS A 7 -3.53 2.11 16.09
CA HIS A 7 -4.84 2.55 16.51
C HIS A 7 -5.26 3.74 15.64
N ILE A 8 -6.39 3.62 14.95
CA ILE A 8 -6.95 4.65 14.08
C ILE A 8 -8.28 5.09 14.66
N LYS A 9 -8.36 6.37 15.01
CA LYS A 9 -9.53 7.00 15.63
C LYS A 9 -10.42 7.66 14.60
N GLY A 10 -11.71 7.71 14.93
CA GLY A 10 -12.68 8.54 14.22
C GLY A 10 -13.00 8.06 12.81
N LEU A 11 -12.87 6.77 12.54
CA LEU A 11 -13.37 6.20 11.29
C LEU A 11 -14.90 6.12 11.36
N ASP A 12 -15.55 6.59 10.28
CA ASP A 12 -16.97 6.38 10.10
C ASP A 12 -17.19 4.91 9.71
N TRP A 13 -17.74 4.13 10.64
CA TRP A 13 -17.89 2.68 10.48
C TRP A 13 -19.24 2.18 11.00
N PRO A 14 -19.96 1.36 10.20
CA PRO A 14 -19.69 0.96 8.82
C PRO A 14 -19.79 2.12 7.83
N SER A 15 -19.06 2.04 6.70
CA SER A 15 -19.00 3.09 5.68
C SER A 15 -19.28 2.53 4.29
N ASP A 16 -20.01 3.26 3.48
CA ASP A 16 -20.28 2.93 2.06
C ASP A 16 -19.13 3.36 1.11
N GLN A 17 -18.07 3.93 1.65
CA GLN A 17 -16.88 4.32 0.88
C GLN A 17 -16.11 3.08 0.42
N GLY A 18 -15.72 3.03 -0.86
CA GLY A 18 -14.96 1.89 -1.40
C GLY A 18 -13.68 1.59 -0.63
N ASP A 19 -12.98 2.60 -0.13
CA ASP A 19 -11.74 2.43 0.65
C ASP A 19 -11.98 1.79 2.04
N SER A 20 -13.23 1.70 2.53
CA SER A 20 -13.58 0.98 3.75
C SER A 20 -13.31 -0.53 3.65
N GLU A 21 -13.23 -1.06 2.42
CA GLU A 21 -12.85 -2.45 2.16
C GLU A 21 -11.48 -2.82 2.75
N ILE A 22 -10.59 -1.84 2.91
CA ILE A 22 -9.30 -2.06 3.60
C ILE A 22 -9.54 -2.51 5.05
N ALA A 23 -10.45 -1.83 5.77
CA ALA A 23 -10.78 -2.19 7.15
C ALA A 23 -11.49 -3.54 7.23
N HIS A 24 -12.43 -3.82 6.32
CA HIS A 24 -13.07 -5.14 6.21
C HIS A 24 -12.03 -6.24 5.99
N TRP A 25 -11.10 -6.03 5.06
CA TRP A 25 -10.05 -6.98 4.78
C TRP A 25 -9.15 -7.21 6.02
N LEU A 26 -8.72 -6.15 6.71
CA LEU A 26 -7.92 -6.26 7.94
C LEU A 26 -8.62 -7.10 9.01
N ILE A 27 -9.93 -6.91 9.18
CA ILE A 27 -10.75 -7.69 10.13
C ILE A 27 -10.83 -9.16 9.70
N GLN A 28 -11.11 -9.44 8.44
CA GLN A 28 -11.18 -10.81 7.89
C GLN A 28 -9.85 -11.55 8.05
N GLN A 29 -8.72 -10.86 7.85
CA GLN A 29 -7.40 -11.44 8.10
C GLN A 29 -7.04 -11.49 9.60
N GLN A 30 -7.95 -11.05 10.46
CA GLN A 30 -7.74 -10.93 11.92
C GLN A 30 -6.52 -10.03 12.24
N LEU A 31 -6.19 -9.09 11.38
CA LEU A 31 -5.15 -8.07 11.54
C LEU A 31 -5.67 -6.84 12.25
N GLY A 32 -6.98 -6.75 12.48
CA GLY A 32 -7.61 -5.64 13.18
C GLY A 32 -9.00 -6.00 13.67
N HIS A 33 -9.54 -5.14 14.54
CA HIS A 33 -10.91 -5.18 15.02
C HIS A 33 -11.39 -3.77 15.38
N PHE A 34 -12.69 -3.55 15.34
CA PHE A 34 -13.28 -2.31 15.85
C PHE A 34 -13.61 -2.47 17.33
N GLU A 35 -13.25 -1.44 18.11
CA GLU A 35 -13.64 -1.30 19.51
C GLU A 35 -13.97 0.16 19.78
N GLN A 36 -15.16 0.43 20.31
CA GLN A 36 -15.66 1.78 20.66
C GLN A 36 -15.56 2.81 19.50
N GLY A 37 -15.70 2.38 18.26
CA GLY A 37 -15.64 3.23 17.07
C GLY A 37 -14.23 3.45 16.50
N ASP A 38 -13.22 2.88 17.11
CA ASP A 38 -11.82 2.97 16.68
C ASP A 38 -11.35 1.64 16.06
N LEU A 39 -10.53 1.71 15.02
CA LEU A 39 -9.90 0.53 14.41
C LEU A 39 -8.56 0.24 15.09
N HIS A 40 -8.49 -0.88 15.78
CA HIS A 40 -7.28 -1.41 16.38
C HIS A 40 -6.61 -2.39 15.41
N ILE A 41 -5.31 -2.19 15.15
CA ILE A 41 -4.52 -3.00 14.23
C ILE A 41 -3.47 -3.77 15.01
N THR A 42 -3.45 -5.09 14.84
CA THR A 42 -2.46 -5.98 15.44
C THR A 42 -1.67 -6.65 14.32
N PRO A 43 -0.43 -6.22 14.06
CA PRO A 43 0.40 -6.81 13.02
C PRO A 43 0.68 -8.28 13.31
N LYS A 44 0.42 -9.13 12.34
CA LYS A 44 0.80 -10.54 12.37
C LYS A 44 1.03 -11.05 10.95
N PRO A 45 1.76 -12.16 10.79
CA PRO A 45 1.95 -12.78 9.49
C PRO A 45 0.62 -13.24 8.89
N PHE A 46 0.42 -13.00 7.59
CA PHE A 46 -0.76 -13.44 6.84
C PHE A 46 -0.36 -14.16 5.55
N ALA A 47 -1.24 -15.00 5.05
CA ALA A 47 -1.02 -15.73 3.79
C ALA A 47 -1.23 -14.80 2.58
N GLY A 48 -0.71 -15.21 1.42
CA GLY A 48 -1.02 -14.54 0.16
C GLY A 48 -2.52 -14.53 -0.13
N GLN A 49 -3.00 -13.48 -0.77
CA GLN A 49 -4.40 -13.20 -0.99
C GLN A 49 -4.75 -13.16 -2.48
N THR A 50 -6.01 -13.41 -2.79
CA THR A 50 -6.60 -13.05 -4.08
C THR A 50 -7.67 -12.00 -3.83
N LEU A 51 -7.41 -10.76 -4.27
CA LEU A 51 -8.27 -9.61 -4.05
C LEU A 51 -8.95 -9.18 -5.35
N CYS A 52 -10.27 -9.02 -5.33
CA CYS A 52 -11.01 -8.37 -6.39
C CYS A 52 -11.05 -6.86 -6.10
N MET A 53 -10.49 -6.05 -6.99
CA MET A 53 -10.31 -4.61 -6.74
C MET A 53 -11.43 -3.73 -7.29
N ASP A 54 -12.50 -4.29 -7.84
CA ASP A 54 -13.57 -3.54 -8.50
C ASP A 54 -14.16 -2.41 -7.63
N HIS A 55 -14.36 -2.67 -6.34
CA HIS A 55 -15.04 -1.72 -5.44
C HIS A 55 -14.08 -0.78 -4.71
N TRP A 56 -12.80 -1.08 -4.70
CA TRP A 56 -11.76 -0.31 -3.99
C TRP A 56 -10.50 -0.09 -4.85
N ILE A 57 -10.75 0.18 -6.12
CA ILE A 57 -9.70 0.32 -7.14
C ILE A 57 -8.63 1.36 -6.77
N ASP A 58 -8.99 2.41 -6.04
CA ASP A 58 -8.07 3.44 -5.61
C ASP A 58 -7.12 2.99 -4.50
N ALA A 59 -7.46 1.90 -3.80
CA ALA A 59 -6.58 1.25 -2.82
C ALA A 59 -5.52 0.34 -3.47
N THR A 60 -5.54 0.13 -4.80
CA THR A 60 -4.61 -0.77 -5.48
C THR A 60 -3.14 -0.51 -5.13
N PRO A 61 -2.62 0.73 -5.16
CA PRO A 61 -1.22 0.98 -4.83
C PRO A 61 -0.86 0.60 -3.39
N ILE A 62 -1.65 1.01 -2.41
CA ILE A 62 -1.35 0.73 -1.00
C ILE A 62 -1.52 -0.75 -0.65
N MET A 63 -2.53 -1.41 -1.23
CA MET A 63 -2.71 -2.84 -1.03
C MET A 63 -1.58 -3.65 -1.68
N SER A 64 -1.07 -3.22 -2.83
CA SER A 64 0.11 -3.86 -3.43
C SER A 64 1.33 -3.79 -2.50
N ALA A 65 1.55 -2.64 -1.86
CA ALA A 65 2.62 -2.47 -0.88
C ALA A 65 2.44 -3.40 0.33
N LEU A 66 1.22 -3.53 0.85
CA LEU A 66 0.91 -4.43 1.97
C LEU A 66 1.13 -5.90 1.59
N LEU A 67 0.70 -6.31 0.40
CA LEU A 67 0.81 -7.68 -0.07
C LEU A 67 2.26 -8.16 -0.28
N THR A 68 3.25 -7.27 -0.40
CA THR A 68 4.67 -7.66 -0.40
C THR A 68 5.09 -8.36 0.90
N GLN A 69 4.34 -8.17 2.00
CA GLN A 69 4.60 -8.72 3.31
C GLN A 69 3.87 -10.04 3.57
N ALA A 70 3.09 -10.53 2.63
CA ALA A 70 2.43 -11.83 2.73
C ALA A 70 3.46 -12.97 2.82
N LYS A 71 3.05 -14.13 3.32
CA LYS A 71 3.92 -15.33 3.37
C LYS A 71 3.99 -16.10 2.06
N SER A 72 3.13 -15.80 1.13
CA SER A 72 3.04 -16.47 -0.17
C SER A 72 2.48 -15.51 -1.23
N LYS A 73 2.55 -15.91 -2.49
CA LYS A 73 2.05 -15.19 -3.65
C LYS A 73 0.66 -14.62 -3.47
N SER A 74 0.48 -13.37 -3.87
CA SER A 74 -0.81 -12.68 -3.90
C SER A 74 -1.23 -12.30 -5.32
N ARG A 75 -2.53 -12.11 -5.53
CA ARG A 75 -3.12 -11.67 -6.78
C ARG A 75 -4.12 -10.55 -6.52
N MET A 76 -4.07 -9.53 -7.36
CA MET A 76 -5.08 -8.47 -7.44
C MET A 76 -5.72 -8.52 -8.81
N THR A 77 -7.02 -8.71 -8.86
CA THR A 77 -7.79 -8.92 -10.10
C THR A 77 -8.70 -7.75 -10.40
N HIS A 78 -9.31 -7.71 -11.60
CA HIS A 78 -10.26 -6.67 -12.02
C HIS A 78 -9.65 -5.26 -12.02
N LEU A 79 -8.44 -5.14 -12.59
CA LEU A 79 -7.65 -3.90 -12.58
C LEU A 79 -7.86 -3.02 -13.83
N SER A 80 -8.81 -3.34 -14.70
CA SER A 80 -9.00 -2.60 -15.97
C SER A 80 -9.22 -1.09 -15.75
N SER A 81 -10.03 -0.70 -14.78
CA SER A 81 -10.24 0.72 -14.47
C SER A 81 -9.01 1.40 -13.86
N ALA A 82 -8.13 0.64 -13.21
CA ALA A 82 -6.87 1.18 -12.68
C ALA A 82 -5.86 1.57 -13.76
N THR A 83 -6.01 1.04 -14.99
CA THR A 83 -5.15 1.38 -16.13
C THR A 83 -5.43 2.79 -16.69
N GLN A 84 -6.56 3.38 -16.34
CA GLN A 84 -7.06 4.67 -16.84
C GLN A 84 -7.11 5.75 -15.74
N LYS A 85 -6.36 5.59 -14.65
CA LYS A 85 -6.22 6.57 -13.59
C LYS A 85 -5.16 7.62 -13.96
N GLU A 86 -4.59 8.34 -12.99
CA GLU A 86 -3.54 9.34 -13.19
C GLU A 86 -2.33 8.78 -13.96
N CYS A 87 -2.11 7.48 -13.84
CA CYS A 87 -1.17 6.68 -14.64
C CYS A 87 -1.76 5.29 -14.86
N ASN A 88 -1.10 4.46 -15.66
CA ASN A 88 -1.42 3.03 -15.71
C ASN A 88 -0.92 2.37 -14.41
N ARG A 89 -1.73 2.46 -13.34
CA ARG A 89 -1.35 2.02 -11.99
C ARG A 89 -0.82 0.59 -11.93
N PRO A 90 -1.46 -0.43 -12.54
CA PRO A 90 -0.94 -1.79 -12.46
C PRO A 90 0.47 -1.94 -13.04
N GLN A 91 0.77 -1.29 -14.16
CA GLN A 91 2.12 -1.30 -14.75
C GLN A 91 3.11 -0.49 -13.90
N ALA A 92 2.69 0.67 -13.38
CA ALA A 92 3.50 1.49 -12.50
C ALA A 92 3.84 0.76 -11.19
N ILE A 93 2.89 0.03 -10.61
CA ILE A 93 3.11 -0.81 -9.43
C ILE A 93 4.09 -1.94 -9.74
N GLN A 94 3.90 -2.65 -10.86
CA GLN A 94 4.85 -3.68 -11.28
C GLN A 94 6.28 -3.13 -11.38
N SER A 95 6.45 -1.99 -12.04
CA SER A 95 7.75 -1.34 -12.20
C SER A 95 8.33 -0.91 -10.84
N MET A 96 7.53 -0.30 -9.99
CA MET A 96 7.91 0.13 -8.65
C MET A 96 8.41 -1.04 -7.80
N LEU A 97 7.65 -2.13 -7.75
CA LEU A 97 7.99 -3.32 -6.97
C LEU A 97 9.24 -4.01 -7.50
N ASN A 98 9.34 -4.20 -8.82
CA ASN A 98 10.51 -4.83 -9.45
C ASN A 98 11.79 -4.02 -9.23
N ASN A 99 11.72 -2.68 -9.27
CA ASN A 99 12.86 -1.81 -8.96
C ASN A 99 13.34 -1.91 -7.50
N LEU A 100 12.47 -2.38 -6.61
CA LEU A 100 12.78 -2.59 -5.20
C LEU A 100 13.08 -4.07 -4.86
N GLY A 101 13.24 -4.93 -5.87
CA GLY A 101 13.59 -6.34 -5.69
C GLY A 101 12.42 -7.26 -5.36
N ILE A 102 11.19 -6.78 -5.49
CA ILE A 102 9.97 -7.58 -5.32
C ILE A 102 9.49 -8.03 -6.70
N GLU A 103 9.39 -9.32 -6.92
CA GLU A 103 8.88 -9.87 -8.17
C GLU A 103 7.38 -9.59 -8.31
N ALA A 104 7.01 -8.86 -9.36
CA ALA A 104 5.63 -8.53 -9.70
C ALA A 104 5.39 -8.60 -11.21
N GLU A 105 4.23 -9.14 -11.60
CA GLU A 105 3.81 -9.27 -13.01
C GLU A 105 2.37 -8.80 -13.19
N PHE A 106 2.14 -7.86 -14.10
CA PHE A 106 0.81 -7.47 -14.55
C PHE A 106 0.48 -8.10 -15.90
N LYS A 107 -0.49 -8.99 -15.93
CA LYS A 107 -0.93 -9.70 -17.11
C LYS A 107 -2.41 -10.07 -17.01
N ASN A 108 -3.13 -10.00 -18.12
CA ASN A 108 -4.55 -10.41 -18.20
C ASN A 108 -5.40 -9.76 -17.09
N ASN A 109 -5.27 -8.45 -16.91
CA ASN A 109 -6.01 -7.68 -15.91
C ASN A 109 -5.79 -8.12 -14.44
N THR A 110 -4.66 -8.80 -14.19
CA THR A 110 -4.27 -9.31 -12.87
C THR A 110 -2.84 -8.90 -12.57
N LEU A 111 -2.62 -8.34 -11.39
CA LEU A 111 -1.29 -8.10 -10.84
C LEU A 111 -0.96 -9.23 -9.87
N ILE A 112 0.12 -9.93 -10.14
CA ILE A 112 0.67 -10.99 -9.30
C ILE A 112 1.86 -10.41 -8.54
N ILE A 113 1.94 -10.66 -7.24
CA ILE A 113 3.00 -10.16 -6.36
C ILE A 113 3.56 -11.34 -5.57
N GLU A 114 4.85 -11.58 -5.70
CA GLU A 114 5.58 -12.48 -4.80
C GLU A 114 6.01 -11.72 -3.54
N PRO A 115 5.95 -12.35 -2.37
CA PRO A 115 6.50 -11.74 -1.16
C PRO A 115 8.02 -11.64 -1.26
N GLY A 116 8.60 -10.62 -0.65
CA GLY A 116 10.05 -10.45 -0.71
C GLY A 116 10.60 -9.38 0.21
N ILE A 117 11.93 -9.25 0.19
CA ILE A 117 12.65 -8.23 0.93
C ILE A 117 12.75 -6.97 0.06
N ILE A 118 12.23 -5.87 0.57
CA ILE A 118 12.29 -4.57 -0.11
C ILE A 118 13.73 -4.04 -0.03
N SER A 119 14.36 -3.88 -1.18
CA SER A 119 15.73 -3.38 -1.30
C SER A 119 15.79 -1.86 -1.31
N ALA A 120 16.95 -1.30 -1.02
CA ALA A 120 17.24 0.11 -1.31
C ALA A 120 17.13 0.39 -2.81
N GLY A 121 16.75 1.63 -3.19
CA GLY A 121 16.63 1.94 -4.59
C GLY A 121 16.23 3.39 -4.87
N SER A 122 15.97 3.67 -6.15
CA SER A 122 15.45 4.96 -6.60
C SER A 122 14.22 4.74 -7.45
N LEU A 123 13.17 5.47 -7.14
CA LEU A 123 11.89 5.43 -7.83
C LEU A 123 11.64 6.78 -8.50
N VAL A 124 11.41 6.74 -9.80
CA VAL A 124 10.83 7.85 -10.55
C VAL A 124 9.40 7.46 -10.83
N LEU A 125 8.47 8.17 -10.20
CA LEU A 125 7.04 7.88 -10.26
C LEU A 125 6.35 8.90 -11.16
N ASP A 126 5.25 8.50 -11.77
CA ASP A 126 4.32 9.40 -12.42
C ASP A 126 3.70 10.34 -11.37
N HIS A 127 3.03 11.42 -11.82
CA HIS A 127 2.40 12.41 -10.94
C HIS A 127 1.14 11.86 -10.23
N ASP A 128 1.19 10.61 -9.77
CA ASP A 128 0.14 9.95 -8.99
C ASP A 128 0.49 9.95 -7.50
N HIS A 129 -0.27 10.74 -6.73
CA HIS A 129 -0.07 10.89 -5.29
C HIS A 129 -0.26 9.58 -4.51
N ARG A 130 -1.13 8.67 -4.98
CA ARG A 130 -1.35 7.34 -4.35
C ARG A 130 -0.16 6.42 -4.57
N MET A 131 0.46 6.49 -5.74
CA MET A 131 1.71 5.77 -6.01
C MET A 131 2.84 6.28 -5.11
N THR A 132 2.96 7.61 -4.97
CA THR A 132 3.99 8.23 -4.13
C THR A 132 3.81 7.87 -2.65
N LEU A 133 2.59 7.97 -2.11
CA LEU A 133 2.29 7.56 -0.72
C LEU A 133 2.60 6.07 -0.50
N SER A 134 2.24 5.21 -1.45
CA SER A 134 2.50 3.77 -1.36
C SER A 134 4.00 3.44 -1.41
N ALA A 135 4.77 4.17 -2.22
CA ALA A 135 6.23 4.06 -2.24
C ALA A 135 6.87 4.48 -0.91
N MET A 136 6.36 5.55 -0.29
CA MET A 136 6.82 5.98 1.05
C MET A 136 6.51 4.93 2.12
N VAL A 137 5.34 4.28 2.06
CA VAL A 137 5.00 3.17 2.95
C VAL A 137 5.92 1.96 2.72
N LEU A 138 6.23 1.62 1.46
CA LEU A 138 7.21 0.57 1.14
C LEU A 138 8.59 0.87 1.73
N ALA A 139 9.01 2.15 1.68
CA ALA A 139 10.31 2.58 2.23
C ALA A 139 10.44 2.29 3.73
N LEU A 140 9.35 2.32 4.50
CA LEU A 140 9.36 1.97 5.93
C LEU A 140 9.74 0.51 6.20
N GLY A 141 9.58 -0.38 5.23
CA GLY A 141 9.94 -1.80 5.32
C GLY A 141 11.24 -2.17 4.61
N ALA A 142 11.90 -1.21 3.99
CA ALA A 142 13.08 -1.46 3.17
C ALA A 142 14.35 -1.72 4.00
N LYS A 143 15.29 -2.45 3.42
CA LYS A 143 16.61 -2.73 4.03
C LYS A 143 17.63 -1.59 3.88
N GLY A 144 17.25 -0.51 3.22
CA GLY A 144 18.08 0.67 3.03
C GLY A 144 17.29 1.82 2.46
N PRO A 145 17.92 2.97 2.16
CA PRO A 145 17.22 4.18 1.73
C PRO A 145 16.55 3.99 0.36
N ILE A 146 15.36 4.55 0.22
CA ILE A 146 14.65 4.65 -1.04
C ILE A 146 14.52 6.13 -1.41
N ARG A 147 15.03 6.50 -2.58
CA ARG A 147 14.82 7.83 -3.15
C ARG A 147 13.54 7.84 -3.96
N ILE A 148 12.66 8.79 -3.71
CA ILE A 148 11.35 8.91 -4.38
C ILE A 148 11.25 10.27 -5.05
N SER A 149 10.92 10.30 -6.35
CA SER A 149 10.74 11.52 -7.14
C SER A 149 9.60 11.36 -8.15
N PRO A 150 8.72 12.36 -8.31
CA PRO A 150 8.56 13.54 -7.47
C PRO A 150 7.84 13.18 -6.15
N TYR A 151 8.27 13.74 -5.04
CA TYR A 151 7.63 13.44 -3.74
C TYR A 151 6.47 14.39 -3.41
N HIS A 152 6.49 15.62 -3.89
CA HIS A 152 5.51 16.66 -3.57
C HIS A 152 4.11 16.41 -4.13
N THR A 153 3.91 15.36 -4.92
CA THR A 153 2.58 14.94 -5.37
C THR A 153 1.63 14.62 -4.23
N ILE A 154 2.17 14.25 -3.05
CA ILE A 154 1.40 13.94 -1.85
C ILE A 154 0.69 15.17 -1.26
N ASP A 155 1.17 16.38 -1.55
CA ASP A 155 0.58 17.62 -1.02
C ASP A 155 -0.89 17.79 -1.41
N LYS A 156 -1.29 17.16 -2.51
CA LYS A 156 -2.69 17.11 -2.95
C LYS A 156 -3.62 16.38 -1.96
N THR A 157 -3.10 15.39 -1.23
CA THR A 157 -3.91 14.47 -0.43
C THR A 157 -3.51 14.46 1.03
N TYR A 158 -2.22 14.43 1.32
CA TYR A 158 -1.70 14.34 2.68
C TYR A 158 -0.39 15.15 2.84
N PRO A 159 -0.47 16.49 2.83
CA PRO A 159 0.72 17.36 2.83
C PRO A 159 1.59 17.20 4.09
N GLN A 160 1.03 16.72 5.20
CA GLN A 160 1.77 16.54 6.45
C GLN A 160 2.38 15.15 6.62
N PHE A 161 2.21 14.24 5.64
CA PHE A 161 2.63 12.84 5.78
C PHE A 161 4.12 12.69 6.11
N ILE A 162 4.99 13.43 5.42
CA ILE A 162 6.44 13.42 5.69
C ILE A 162 6.74 13.89 7.13
N ASN A 163 6.14 15.01 7.55
CA ASN A 163 6.34 15.52 8.89
C ASN A 163 5.91 14.50 9.96
N GLU A 164 4.79 13.82 9.72
CA GLU A 164 4.32 12.78 10.64
C GLU A 164 5.24 11.55 10.69
N LEU A 165 5.85 11.17 9.56
CA LEU A 165 6.87 10.13 9.55
C LEU A 165 8.11 10.54 10.35
N MET A 166 8.57 11.78 10.18
CA MET A 166 9.74 12.31 10.92
C MET A 166 9.47 12.36 12.44
N ILE A 167 8.29 12.79 12.86
CA ILE A 167 7.87 12.79 14.29
C ILE A 167 7.91 11.35 14.85
N ARG A 168 7.65 10.34 14.03
CA ARG A 168 7.70 8.92 14.41
C ARG A 168 9.09 8.28 14.24
N GLY A 169 10.12 9.09 13.99
CA GLY A 169 11.52 8.65 13.95
C GLY A 169 12.01 8.16 12.59
N VAL A 170 11.27 8.40 11.51
CA VAL A 170 11.75 8.13 10.16
C VAL A 170 12.71 9.24 9.73
N THR A 171 13.89 8.86 9.24
CA THR A 171 14.84 9.83 8.65
C THR A 171 14.43 10.11 7.21
N VAL A 172 14.25 11.40 6.88
CA VAL A 172 13.96 11.89 5.52
C VAL A 172 15.01 12.94 5.18
N GLU A 173 15.67 12.78 4.02
CA GLU A 173 16.73 13.64 3.49
C GLU A 173 16.32 14.29 2.17
#